data_af6334088c370a4ee691e23d209aad19
#
_entry.id   af6334088c370a4ee691e23d209aad19
#
_cell.length_a   1.000
_cell.length_b   1.000
_cell.length_c   1.000
_cell.angle_alpha   90.00
_cell.angle_beta   90.00
_cell.angle_gamma   90.00
#
_symmetry.space_group_name_H-M   'P 1'
#
loop_
_entity.id
_entity.type
_entity.pdbx_description
1 polymer ?
#
loop_
_entity_poly.entity_id
_entity_poly.type
_entity_poly.pdbx_seq_one_letter_code
_entity_poly.pdbx_strand_id
1 'polypeptide(L)'
;FSPKGDLLSNENLETIKNMTNDFLKVQSIEKVNSILNVPLLQSPIRPISDLVSGVDSLETKELDKNLVKNEFLTSPLYSNALVSADFKTTALILNIKNDSKYFELLEKRNTLIIKQKDKTISKDEESELKKTIIEFKNYRDLLRQNDADEIEKIREIIKKYEPNGKIFLGGVNMIASDVIGFVKNDLVIYGFSLVLIFIFILWYIFRKIRWILIPLFICFISIISTGGILGLFGWEVTVISSNFIALQLIITMSI
;
A
#
# COMPACT_ATOMS: atom_id res chain seq x y z
N PHE A 1 -9.41 -2.31 -14.57
CA PHE A 1 -9.80 -3.48 -15.33
C PHE A 1 -9.98 -3.10 -16.81
N SER A 2 -9.30 -3.80 -17.68
CA SER A 2 -9.41 -3.68 -19.14
C SER A 2 -9.96 -4.99 -19.68
N PRO A 3 -11.28 -5.10 -19.91
CA PRO A 3 -11.92 -6.32 -20.37
C PRO A 3 -11.56 -6.67 -21.81
N LYS A 4 -11.87 -7.88 -22.19
CA LYS A 4 -11.88 -8.30 -23.61
C LYS A 4 -13.19 -7.84 -24.24
N GLY A 5 -13.12 -6.97 -25.26
CA GLY A 5 -14.31 -6.47 -25.96
C GLY A 5 -14.93 -5.20 -25.36
N ASP A 6 -16.25 -5.03 -25.56
CA ASP A 6 -16.96 -3.83 -25.12
C ASP A 6 -17.15 -3.82 -23.60
N LEU A 7 -16.80 -2.69 -22.96
CA LEU A 7 -16.90 -2.50 -21.52
C LEU A 7 -18.35 -2.67 -21.00
N LEU A 8 -19.34 -2.22 -21.77
CA LEU A 8 -20.77 -2.35 -21.41
C LEU A 8 -21.43 -3.64 -21.91
N SER A 9 -20.66 -4.65 -22.35
CA SER A 9 -21.23 -5.96 -22.62
C SER A 9 -21.77 -6.60 -21.33
N ASN A 10 -22.83 -7.39 -21.44
CA ASN A 10 -23.43 -8.03 -20.27
C ASN A 10 -22.44 -8.94 -19.53
N GLU A 11 -21.56 -9.63 -20.25
CA GLU A 11 -20.50 -10.47 -19.69
C GLU A 11 -19.52 -9.66 -18.85
N ASN A 12 -19.06 -8.50 -19.36
CA ASN A 12 -18.13 -7.64 -18.64
C ASN A 12 -18.77 -6.96 -17.43
N LEU A 13 -20.04 -6.53 -17.54
CA LEU A 13 -20.79 -5.99 -16.41
C LEU A 13 -21.00 -7.05 -15.32
N GLU A 14 -21.30 -8.29 -15.68
CA GLU A 14 -21.40 -9.41 -14.73
C GLU A 14 -20.04 -9.70 -14.07
N THR A 15 -18.96 -9.67 -14.83
CA THR A 15 -17.60 -9.81 -14.30
C THR A 15 -17.29 -8.72 -13.27
N ILE A 16 -17.60 -7.46 -13.55
CA ILE A 16 -17.41 -6.33 -12.62
C ILE A 16 -18.27 -6.53 -11.37
N LYS A 17 -19.51 -7.00 -11.50
CA LYS A 17 -20.40 -7.29 -10.37
C LYS A 17 -19.82 -8.39 -9.47
N ASN A 18 -19.34 -9.47 -10.07
CA ASN A 18 -18.75 -10.58 -9.34
C ASN A 18 -17.45 -10.16 -8.64
N MET A 19 -16.59 -9.37 -9.30
CA MET A 19 -15.41 -8.78 -8.70
C MET A 19 -15.78 -7.86 -7.51
N THR A 20 -16.79 -7.00 -7.67
CA THR A 20 -17.28 -6.12 -6.60
C THR A 20 -17.71 -6.92 -5.38
N ASN A 21 -18.48 -7.99 -5.59
CA ASN A 21 -18.94 -8.86 -4.52
C ASN A 21 -17.79 -9.61 -3.82
N ASP A 22 -16.80 -10.07 -4.58
CA ASP A 22 -15.64 -10.75 -3.99
C ASP A 22 -14.75 -9.77 -3.21
N PHE A 23 -14.55 -8.54 -3.70
CA PHE A 23 -13.83 -7.51 -2.94
C PHE A 23 -14.54 -7.10 -1.65
N LEU A 24 -15.86 -7.01 -1.63
CA LEU A 24 -16.62 -6.70 -0.41
C LEU A 24 -16.49 -7.77 0.69
N LYS A 25 -16.01 -8.98 0.37
CA LYS A 25 -15.70 -10.01 1.39
C LYS A 25 -14.40 -9.75 2.13
N VAL A 26 -13.53 -8.87 1.62
CA VAL A 26 -12.29 -8.46 2.29
C VAL A 26 -12.64 -7.54 3.45
N GLN A 27 -12.15 -7.84 4.64
CA GLN A 27 -12.60 -7.22 5.89
C GLN A 27 -12.36 -5.71 5.97
N SER A 28 -11.26 -5.22 5.37
CA SER A 28 -10.92 -3.79 5.35
C SER A 28 -11.74 -2.97 4.36
N ILE A 29 -12.38 -3.62 3.38
CA ILE A 29 -13.13 -2.91 2.36
C ILE A 29 -14.52 -2.55 2.90
N GLU A 30 -14.84 -1.26 2.90
CA GLU A 30 -16.15 -0.75 3.28
C GLU A 30 -17.08 -0.67 2.08
N LYS A 31 -16.58 -0.19 0.95
CA LYS A 31 -17.35 0.05 -0.26
C LYS A 31 -16.49 -0.12 -1.50
N VAL A 32 -17.09 -0.62 -2.57
CA VAL A 32 -16.48 -0.68 -3.90
C VAL A 32 -17.28 0.19 -4.86
N ASN A 33 -16.67 1.23 -5.40
CA ASN A 33 -17.28 2.05 -6.44
C ASN A 33 -16.81 1.58 -7.81
N SER A 34 -17.75 1.38 -8.71
CA SER A 34 -17.52 0.92 -10.08
C SER A 34 -18.53 1.57 -11.03
N ILE A 35 -18.39 1.37 -12.33
CA ILE A 35 -19.38 1.83 -13.32
C ILE A 35 -20.79 1.29 -13.06
N LEU A 36 -20.95 0.22 -12.27
CA LEU A 36 -22.26 -0.37 -11.98
C LEU A 36 -23.07 0.46 -10.98
N ASN A 37 -22.43 0.98 -9.94
CA ASN A 37 -23.10 1.56 -8.76
C ASN A 37 -22.90 3.05 -8.57
N VAL A 38 -22.18 3.71 -9.48
CA VAL A 38 -22.09 5.18 -9.44
C VAL A 38 -23.37 5.81 -9.99
N PRO A 39 -23.78 6.98 -9.43
CA PRO A 39 -25.01 7.66 -9.85
C PRO A 39 -24.90 8.19 -11.27
N LEU A 40 -25.91 7.95 -12.10
CA LEU A 40 -26.02 8.48 -13.47
C LEU A 40 -27.08 9.59 -13.49
N LEU A 41 -26.65 10.82 -13.80
CA LEU A 41 -27.48 12.02 -13.74
C LEU A 41 -28.04 12.43 -15.09
N GLN A 42 -27.41 11.98 -16.18
CA GLN A 42 -27.74 12.36 -17.56
C GLN A 42 -28.23 11.18 -18.42
N SER A 43 -28.44 10.02 -17.83
CA SER A 43 -28.82 8.81 -18.58
C SER A 43 -30.08 8.13 -18.03
N PRO A 44 -31.31 8.68 -18.28
CA PRO A 44 -31.68 9.88 -19.00
C PRO A 44 -31.62 11.17 -18.16
N ILE A 45 -31.59 12.34 -18.81
CA ILE A 45 -31.70 13.65 -18.14
C ILE A 45 -33.06 13.75 -17.46
N ARG A 46 -33.08 14.05 -16.16
CA ARG A 46 -34.29 14.17 -15.33
C ARG A 46 -34.34 15.54 -14.63
N PRO A 47 -35.55 16.04 -14.31
CA PRO A 47 -35.70 17.20 -13.44
C PRO A 47 -35.05 16.95 -12.05
N ILE A 48 -34.56 18.02 -11.44
CA ILE A 48 -33.91 17.96 -10.13
C ILE A 48 -34.85 17.37 -9.05
N SER A 49 -36.18 17.63 -9.20
CA SER A 49 -37.20 17.05 -8.31
C SER A 49 -37.16 15.52 -8.23
N ASP A 50 -36.84 14.88 -9.33
CA ASP A 50 -36.85 13.41 -9.42
C ASP A 50 -35.54 12.80 -8.88
N LEU A 51 -34.46 13.58 -8.84
CA LEU A 51 -33.16 13.18 -8.27
C LEU A 51 -33.23 13.06 -6.73
N VAL A 52 -34.17 13.73 -6.08
CA VAL A 52 -34.39 13.64 -4.63
C VAL A 52 -34.95 12.27 -4.23
N SER A 53 -35.68 11.60 -5.12
CA SER A 53 -36.26 10.28 -4.88
C SER A 53 -35.26 9.11 -5.12
N GLY A 54 -34.08 9.40 -5.65
CA GLY A 54 -33.01 8.43 -5.92
C GLY A 54 -32.41 8.62 -7.30
N VAL A 55 -31.15 8.26 -7.44
CA VAL A 55 -30.41 8.35 -8.70
C VAL A 55 -30.23 6.94 -9.27
N ASP A 56 -30.50 6.79 -10.57
CA ASP A 56 -30.32 5.53 -11.27
C ASP A 56 -28.83 5.17 -11.40
N SER A 57 -28.57 3.88 -11.45
CA SER A 57 -27.26 3.31 -11.75
C SER A 57 -27.45 2.09 -12.69
N LEU A 58 -26.37 1.61 -13.30
CA LEU A 58 -26.44 0.42 -14.14
C LEU A 58 -26.84 -0.84 -13.36
N GLU A 59 -26.71 -0.84 -12.05
CA GLU A 59 -27.13 -1.95 -11.19
C GLU A 59 -28.62 -1.92 -10.88
N THR A 60 -29.21 -0.72 -10.77
CA THR A 60 -30.62 -0.56 -10.34
C THR A 60 -31.61 -0.59 -11.47
N LYS A 61 -31.18 -0.24 -12.68
CA LYS A 61 -32.07 -0.12 -13.83
C LYS A 61 -31.38 -0.45 -15.15
N GLU A 62 -32.14 -1.01 -16.07
CA GLU A 62 -31.71 -1.19 -17.45
C GLU A 62 -31.76 0.17 -18.16
N LEU A 63 -30.59 0.70 -18.52
CA LEU A 63 -30.41 2.02 -19.11
C LEU A 63 -29.88 1.89 -20.55
N ASP A 64 -30.13 2.92 -21.36
CA ASP A 64 -29.55 2.98 -22.71
C ASP A 64 -28.02 3.08 -22.64
N LYS A 65 -27.35 2.05 -23.11
CA LYS A 65 -25.88 1.93 -23.08
C LYS A 65 -25.17 3.06 -23.81
N ASN A 66 -25.79 3.65 -24.83
CA ASN A 66 -25.20 4.77 -25.58
C ASN A 66 -25.23 6.07 -24.74
N LEU A 67 -26.33 6.34 -24.05
CA LEU A 67 -26.44 7.49 -23.14
C LEU A 67 -25.47 7.34 -21.98
N VAL A 68 -25.43 6.16 -21.36
CA VAL A 68 -24.51 5.85 -20.26
C VAL A 68 -23.06 6.02 -20.69
N LYS A 69 -22.68 5.49 -21.85
CA LYS A 69 -21.32 5.66 -22.40
C LYS A 69 -20.97 7.13 -22.61
N ASN A 70 -21.90 7.91 -23.16
CA ASN A 70 -21.69 9.33 -23.38
C ASN A 70 -21.52 10.07 -22.04
N GLU A 71 -22.34 9.78 -21.04
CA GLU A 71 -22.22 10.38 -19.71
C GLU A 71 -20.86 10.04 -19.06
N PHE A 72 -20.42 8.80 -19.11
CA PHE A 72 -19.11 8.41 -18.58
C PHE A 72 -17.94 9.13 -19.27
N LEU A 73 -18.03 9.39 -20.56
CA LEU A 73 -16.98 10.07 -21.31
C LEU A 73 -16.98 11.59 -21.13
N THR A 74 -18.15 12.21 -20.95
CA THR A 74 -18.30 13.66 -20.90
C THR A 74 -18.36 14.22 -19.48
N SER A 75 -18.76 13.41 -18.50
CA SER A 75 -18.84 13.84 -17.11
C SER A 75 -17.45 14.04 -16.50
N PRO A 76 -17.16 15.21 -15.92
CA PRO A 76 -15.89 15.46 -15.24
C PRO A 76 -15.69 14.59 -13.99
N LEU A 77 -16.76 13.96 -13.47
CA LEU A 77 -16.70 13.07 -12.32
C LEU A 77 -16.19 11.67 -12.71
N TYR A 78 -16.41 11.24 -13.95
CA TYR A 78 -16.14 9.87 -14.37
C TYR A 78 -15.05 9.75 -15.42
N SER A 79 -14.95 10.74 -16.31
CA SER A 79 -13.96 10.76 -17.38
C SER A 79 -12.54 10.82 -16.79
N ASN A 80 -11.68 9.91 -17.21
CA ASN A 80 -10.31 9.69 -16.72
C ASN A 80 -10.18 9.35 -15.22
N ALA A 81 -11.27 9.30 -14.48
CA ALA A 81 -11.28 8.86 -13.08
C ALA A 81 -11.80 7.43 -12.94
N LEU A 82 -12.94 7.13 -13.57
CA LEU A 82 -13.60 5.83 -13.51
C LEU A 82 -13.48 5.06 -14.82
N VAL A 83 -13.45 5.76 -15.94
CA VAL A 83 -13.27 5.18 -17.28
C VAL A 83 -12.15 5.91 -18.04
N SER A 84 -11.44 5.18 -18.90
CA SER A 84 -10.44 5.77 -19.80
C SER A 84 -11.10 6.56 -20.95
N ALA A 85 -10.36 7.50 -21.53
CA ALA A 85 -10.86 8.33 -22.64
C ALA A 85 -11.28 7.52 -23.88
N ASP A 86 -10.70 6.36 -24.11
CA ASP A 86 -11.05 5.43 -25.19
C ASP A 86 -12.16 4.45 -24.80
N PHE A 87 -12.68 4.55 -23.58
CA PHE A 87 -13.72 3.67 -23.02
C PHE A 87 -13.37 2.17 -23.00
N LYS A 88 -12.08 1.84 -22.96
CA LYS A 88 -11.62 0.43 -22.94
C LYS A 88 -11.24 -0.07 -21.56
N THR A 89 -11.08 0.83 -20.61
CA THR A 89 -10.64 0.49 -19.25
C THR A 89 -11.55 1.14 -18.24
N THR A 90 -11.85 0.42 -17.17
CA THR A 90 -12.59 0.96 -16.01
C THR A 90 -11.84 0.73 -14.72
N ALA A 91 -12.04 1.62 -13.75
CA ALA A 91 -11.55 1.47 -12.39
C ALA A 91 -12.64 0.89 -11.47
N LEU A 92 -12.22 0.01 -10.57
CA LEU A 92 -12.98 -0.35 -9.37
C LEU A 92 -12.26 0.30 -8.19
N ILE A 93 -12.91 1.23 -7.52
CA ILE A 93 -12.33 2.00 -6.40
C ILE A 93 -12.72 1.30 -5.11
N LEU A 94 -11.72 0.71 -4.45
CA LEU A 94 -11.87 0.03 -3.17
C LEU A 94 -11.70 1.06 -2.05
N ASN A 95 -12.79 1.38 -1.34
CA ASN A 95 -12.73 2.27 -0.18
C ASN A 95 -12.45 1.43 1.07
N ILE A 96 -11.35 1.75 1.74
CA ILE A 96 -10.92 1.06 2.95
C ILE A 96 -11.62 1.72 4.15
N LYS A 97 -12.01 0.91 5.13
CA LYS A 97 -12.59 1.36 6.39
C LYS A 97 -11.64 2.29 7.13
N ASN A 98 -12.19 3.38 7.64
CA ASN A 98 -11.45 4.27 8.53
C ASN A 98 -11.23 3.61 9.89
N ASP A 99 -9.98 3.59 10.34
CA ASP A 99 -9.62 3.12 11.68
C ASP A 99 -9.63 4.30 12.66
N SER A 100 -10.71 4.45 13.40
CA SER A 100 -10.90 5.54 14.36
C SER A 100 -9.81 5.55 15.45
N LYS A 101 -9.37 4.38 15.92
CA LYS A 101 -8.33 4.26 16.94
C LYS A 101 -6.97 4.74 16.44
N TYR A 102 -6.65 4.47 15.17
CA TYR A 102 -5.44 4.98 14.54
C TYR A 102 -5.41 6.51 14.54
N PHE A 103 -6.50 7.15 14.10
CA PHE A 103 -6.60 8.60 14.05
C PHE A 103 -6.58 9.24 15.43
N GLU A 104 -7.26 8.65 16.42
CA GLU A 104 -7.24 9.10 17.81
C GLU A 104 -5.80 9.10 18.39
N LEU A 105 -5.10 7.98 18.24
CA LEU A 105 -3.71 7.87 18.71
C LEU A 105 -2.76 8.81 17.96
N LEU A 106 -2.98 9.00 16.66
CA LEU A 106 -2.22 9.92 15.82
C LEU A 106 -2.40 11.37 16.28
N GLU A 107 -3.64 11.80 16.49
CA GLU A 107 -3.98 13.16 16.93
C GLU A 107 -3.42 13.44 18.34
N LYS A 108 -3.65 12.51 19.26
CA LYS A 108 -3.12 12.60 20.64
C LYS A 108 -1.59 12.74 20.64
N ARG A 109 -0.91 11.88 19.87
CA ARG A 109 0.55 11.96 19.74
C ARG A 109 1.00 13.30 19.16
N ASN A 110 0.37 13.76 18.07
CA ASN A 110 0.75 14.99 17.40
C ASN A 110 0.54 16.21 18.29
N THR A 111 -0.56 16.28 19.03
CA THR A 111 -0.85 17.34 20.00
C THR A 111 0.22 17.42 21.07
N LEU A 112 0.62 16.29 21.65
CA LEU A 112 1.67 16.24 22.67
C LEU A 112 3.05 16.58 22.11
N ILE A 113 3.36 16.19 20.85
CA ILE A 113 4.61 16.59 20.17
C ILE A 113 4.67 18.09 19.92
N ILE A 114 3.55 18.71 19.53
CA ILE A 114 3.48 20.17 19.34
C ILE A 114 3.77 20.87 20.67
N LYS A 115 3.10 20.48 21.77
CA LYS A 115 3.37 21.02 23.11
C LYS A 115 4.84 20.85 23.54
N GLN A 116 5.47 19.74 23.20
CA GLN A 116 6.88 19.51 23.49
C GLN A 116 7.79 20.45 22.69
N LYS A 117 7.51 20.69 21.42
CA LYS A 117 8.26 21.64 20.59
C LYS A 117 8.13 23.07 21.10
N ASP A 118 6.93 23.45 21.53
CA ASP A 118 6.62 24.78 22.04
C ASP A 118 7.08 24.96 23.51
N LYS A 119 7.70 23.92 24.10
CA LYS A 119 8.16 23.90 25.53
C LYS A 119 7.04 24.17 26.54
N THR A 120 5.81 23.86 26.20
CA THR A 120 4.61 24.02 27.04
C THR A 120 4.15 22.72 27.70
N ILE A 121 4.84 21.60 27.41
CA ILE A 121 4.49 20.27 27.92
C ILE A 121 4.80 20.15 29.43
N SER A 122 3.87 19.60 30.20
CA SER A 122 4.09 19.26 31.62
C SER A 122 4.85 17.93 31.77
N LYS A 123 5.39 17.66 32.98
CA LYS A 123 6.06 16.37 33.25
C LYS A 123 5.14 15.15 33.09
N ASP A 124 3.88 15.29 33.44
CA ASP A 124 2.89 14.23 33.31
C ASP A 124 2.56 13.97 31.82
N GLU A 125 2.39 15.04 31.04
CA GLU A 125 2.19 14.98 29.59
C GLU A 125 3.41 14.40 28.86
N GLU A 126 4.63 14.65 29.33
CA GLU A 126 5.84 14.04 28.78
C GLU A 126 5.87 12.52 28.98
N SER A 127 5.43 12.06 30.16
CA SER A 127 5.28 10.63 30.44
C SER A 127 4.17 10.01 29.57
N GLU A 128 3.08 10.75 29.38
CA GLU A 128 1.96 10.35 28.52
C GLU A 128 2.40 10.28 27.05
N LEU A 129 3.19 11.24 26.57
CA LEU A 129 3.73 11.24 25.21
C LEU A 129 4.56 9.97 24.95
N LYS A 130 5.45 9.58 25.87
CA LYS A 130 6.25 8.36 25.74
C LYS A 130 5.37 7.11 25.61
N LYS A 131 4.33 7.01 26.43
CA LYS A 131 3.37 5.89 26.36
C LYS A 131 2.59 5.90 25.04
N THR A 132 2.08 7.06 24.63
CA THR A 132 1.31 7.21 23.38
C THR A 132 2.16 6.89 22.15
N ILE A 133 3.44 7.27 22.14
CA ILE A 133 4.36 6.91 21.03
C ILE A 133 4.49 5.39 20.91
N ILE A 134 4.67 4.69 22.03
CA ILE A 134 4.82 3.21 22.03
C ILE A 134 3.51 2.55 21.59
N GLU A 135 2.38 3.01 22.12
CA GLU A 135 1.06 2.47 21.76
C GLU A 135 0.74 2.70 20.28
N PHE A 136 0.95 3.92 19.80
CA PHE A 136 0.79 4.25 18.38
C PHE A 136 1.67 3.40 17.48
N LYS A 137 2.94 3.22 17.85
CA LYS A 137 3.88 2.38 17.09
C LYS A 137 3.39 0.94 16.99
N ASN A 138 3.04 0.34 18.13
CA ASN A 138 2.57 -1.05 18.16
C ASN A 138 1.29 -1.25 17.36
N TYR A 139 0.36 -0.30 17.48
CA TYR A 139 -0.91 -0.35 16.76
C TYR A 139 -0.72 -0.15 15.25
N ARG A 140 0.10 0.82 14.86
CA ARG A 140 0.48 1.05 13.46
C ARG A 140 1.14 -0.19 12.81
N ASP A 141 2.04 -0.85 13.56
CA ASP A 141 2.76 -2.00 13.04
C ASP A 141 1.82 -3.21 12.89
N LEU A 142 0.83 -3.36 13.78
CA LEU A 142 -0.24 -4.34 13.63
C LEU A 142 -1.11 -4.06 12.39
N LEU A 143 -1.51 -2.80 12.18
CA LEU A 143 -2.29 -2.42 11.00
C LEU A 143 -1.53 -2.70 9.70
N ARG A 144 -0.22 -2.40 9.66
CA ARG A 144 0.61 -2.68 8.48
C ARG A 144 0.69 -4.16 8.13
N GLN A 145 0.72 -5.04 9.13
CA GLN A 145 0.67 -6.48 8.89
C GLN A 145 -0.67 -6.89 8.31
N ASN A 146 -1.76 -6.43 8.91
CA ASN A 146 -3.12 -6.69 8.42
C ASN A 146 -3.31 -6.17 6.99
N ASP A 147 -2.86 -4.95 6.69
CA ASP A 147 -2.92 -4.35 5.36
C ASP A 147 -2.17 -5.20 4.31
N ALA A 148 -0.99 -5.72 4.66
CA ALA A 148 -0.22 -6.58 3.76
C ALA A 148 -0.95 -7.89 3.45
N ASP A 149 -1.53 -8.54 4.46
CA ASP A 149 -2.31 -9.77 4.29
C ASP A 149 -3.59 -9.53 3.46
N GLU A 150 -4.22 -8.38 3.63
CA GLU A 150 -5.41 -8.02 2.86
C GLU A 150 -5.10 -7.65 1.41
N ILE A 151 -3.99 -6.98 1.16
CA ILE A 151 -3.51 -6.72 -0.21
C ILE A 151 -3.24 -8.05 -0.93
N GLU A 152 -2.70 -9.06 -0.25
CA GLU A 152 -2.50 -10.38 -0.86
C GLU A 152 -3.84 -11.06 -1.20
N LYS A 153 -4.84 -10.97 -0.32
CA LYS A 153 -6.21 -11.45 -0.64
C LYS A 153 -6.80 -10.73 -1.85
N ILE A 154 -6.61 -9.42 -1.95
CA ILE A 154 -7.04 -8.64 -3.13
C ILE A 154 -6.34 -9.16 -4.39
N ARG A 155 -5.04 -9.47 -4.33
CA ARG A 155 -4.29 -10.05 -5.45
C ARG A 155 -4.80 -11.44 -5.85
N GLU A 156 -5.16 -12.27 -4.88
CA GLU A 156 -5.78 -13.57 -5.16
C GLU A 156 -7.13 -13.44 -5.88
N ILE A 157 -7.95 -12.47 -5.45
CA ILE A 157 -9.21 -12.16 -6.15
C ILE A 157 -8.92 -11.70 -7.58
N ILE A 158 -7.94 -10.81 -7.79
CA ILE A 158 -7.56 -10.33 -9.11
C ILE A 158 -7.15 -11.48 -10.03
N LYS A 159 -6.30 -12.40 -9.55
CA LYS A 159 -5.87 -13.58 -10.32
C LYS A 159 -7.04 -14.42 -10.83
N LYS A 160 -8.11 -14.54 -10.06
CA LYS A 160 -9.32 -15.27 -10.45
C LYS A 160 -9.96 -14.69 -11.71
N TYR A 161 -9.86 -13.37 -11.90
CA TYR A 161 -10.50 -12.64 -13.01
C TYR A 161 -9.55 -12.25 -14.15
N GLU A 162 -8.27 -12.57 -14.07
CA GLU A 162 -7.29 -12.36 -15.17
C GLU A 162 -7.71 -12.98 -16.52
N PRO A 163 -8.40 -14.14 -16.57
CA PRO A 163 -8.88 -14.69 -17.83
C PRO A 163 -9.87 -13.78 -18.58
N ASN A 164 -10.61 -12.93 -17.84
CA ASN A 164 -11.63 -12.03 -18.40
C ASN A 164 -11.04 -10.72 -18.95
N GLY A 165 -9.82 -10.34 -18.56
CA GLY A 165 -9.17 -9.11 -19.02
C GLY A 165 -7.90 -8.80 -18.24
N LYS A 166 -7.24 -7.71 -18.61
CA LYS A 166 -6.07 -7.23 -17.87
C LYS A 166 -6.51 -6.43 -16.64
N ILE A 167 -5.98 -6.78 -15.48
CA ILE A 167 -6.29 -6.11 -14.22
C ILE A 167 -4.98 -5.60 -13.60
N PHE A 168 -4.98 -4.34 -13.20
CA PHE A 168 -3.86 -3.73 -12.50
C PHE A 168 -4.35 -3.27 -11.13
N LEU A 169 -3.62 -3.64 -10.08
CA LEU A 169 -3.83 -3.13 -8.75
C LEU A 169 -3.00 -1.85 -8.58
N GLY A 170 -3.60 -0.81 -8.04
CA GLY A 170 -2.95 0.46 -7.74
C GLY A 170 -3.50 1.04 -6.45
N GLY A 171 -2.75 1.93 -5.83
CA GLY A 171 -3.17 2.62 -4.60
C GLY A 171 -2.02 2.80 -3.62
N VAL A 172 -2.15 3.77 -2.72
CA VAL A 172 -1.08 4.16 -1.79
C VAL A 172 -0.71 2.99 -0.87
N ASN A 173 -1.69 2.27 -0.34
CA ASN A 173 -1.46 1.16 0.59
C ASN A 173 -0.72 0.00 -0.10
N MET A 174 -1.10 -0.32 -1.36
CA MET A 174 -0.42 -1.33 -2.15
C MET A 174 1.04 -0.95 -2.41
N ILE A 175 1.28 0.30 -2.85
CA ILE A 175 2.63 0.80 -3.11
C ILE A 175 3.47 0.76 -1.83
N ALA A 176 2.92 1.18 -0.69
CA ALA A 176 3.61 1.14 0.59
C ALA A 176 3.99 -0.29 1.00
N SER A 177 3.07 -1.24 0.85
CA SER A 177 3.32 -2.66 1.13
C SER A 177 4.39 -3.24 0.20
N ASP A 178 4.30 -2.97 -1.10
CA ASP A 178 5.26 -3.47 -2.09
C ASP A 178 6.68 -2.91 -1.84
N VAL A 179 6.79 -1.61 -1.57
CA VAL A 179 8.09 -0.99 -1.27
C VAL A 179 8.74 -1.63 -0.04
N ILE A 180 7.96 -1.88 1.02
CA ILE A 180 8.49 -2.58 2.22
C ILE A 180 8.91 -4.00 1.87
N GLY A 181 8.11 -4.73 1.09
CA GLY A 181 8.42 -6.08 0.62
C GLY A 181 9.69 -6.13 -0.22
N PHE A 182 9.83 -5.21 -1.17
CA PHE A 182 11.02 -5.11 -2.04
C PHE A 182 12.27 -4.80 -1.23
N VAL A 183 12.21 -3.82 -0.32
CA VAL A 183 13.36 -3.48 0.53
C VAL A 183 13.79 -4.66 1.39
N LYS A 184 12.85 -5.39 1.98
CA LYS A 184 13.15 -6.60 2.76
C LYS A 184 13.84 -7.68 1.90
N ASN A 185 13.32 -7.91 0.71
CA ASN A 185 13.89 -8.88 -0.23
C ASN A 185 15.27 -8.45 -0.73
N ASP A 186 15.41 -7.17 -1.06
CA ASP A 186 16.68 -6.58 -1.50
C ASP A 186 17.77 -6.70 -0.43
N LEU A 187 17.45 -6.42 0.83
CA LEU A 187 18.39 -6.59 1.96
C LEU A 187 18.89 -8.03 2.07
N VAL A 188 18.03 -9.02 1.87
CA VAL A 188 18.41 -10.42 1.92
C VAL A 188 19.26 -10.79 0.71
N ILE A 189 18.80 -10.47 -0.50
CA ILE A 189 19.48 -10.86 -1.73
C ILE A 189 20.83 -10.14 -1.87
N TYR A 190 20.83 -8.80 -1.75
CA TYR A 190 22.07 -8.02 -1.90
C TYR A 190 23.02 -8.22 -0.72
N GLY A 191 22.49 -8.31 0.52
CA GLY A 191 23.31 -8.60 1.70
C GLY A 191 24.03 -9.94 1.57
N PHE A 192 23.32 -10.98 1.17
CA PHE A 192 23.91 -12.31 0.97
C PHE A 192 24.89 -12.34 -0.21
N SER A 193 24.54 -11.73 -1.34
CA SER A 193 25.43 -11.68 -2.51
C SER A 193 26.72 -10.91 -2.24
N LEU A 194 26.66 -9.79 -1.51
CA LEU A 194 27.83 -9.03 -1.09
C LEU A 194 28.75 -9.88 -0.22
N VAL A 195 28.22 -10.58 0.78
CA VAL A 195 29.01 -11.48 1.62
C VAL A 195 29.70 -12.57 0.80
N LEU A 196 28.99 -13.17 -0.16
CA LEU A 196 29.57 -14.19 -1.06
C LEU A 196 30.70 -13.61 -1.92
N ILE A 197 30.51 -12.43 -2.48
CA ILE A 197 31.54 -11.75 -3.29
C ILE A 197 32.77 -11.46 -2.42
N PHE A 198 32.59 -10.97 -1.19
CA PHE A 198 33.70 -10.73 -0.27
C PHE A 198 34.45 -12.02 0.09
N ILE A 199 33.72 -13.09 0.39
CA ILE A 199 34.35 -14.41 0.66
C ILE A 199 35.19 -14.84 -0.55
N PHE A 200 34.68 -14.71 -1.77
CA PHE A 200 35.38 -15.09 -2.98
C PHE A 200 36.64 -14.26 -3.20
N ILE A 201 36.55 -12.93 -3.06
CA ILE A 201 37.69 -12.01 -3.23
C ILE A 201 38.78 -12.32 -2.18
N LEU A 202 38.39 -12.43 -0.92
CA LEU A 202 39.34 -12.74 0.17
C LEU A 202 39.98 -14.11 0.00
N TRP A 203 39.22 -15.10 -0.46
CA TRP A 203 39.75 -16.44 -0.74
C TRP A 203 40.74 -16.39 -1.92
N TYR A 204 40.44 -15.65 -2.96
CA TYR A 204 41.34 -15.49 -4.11
C TYR A 204 42.69 -14.83 -3.71
N ILE A 205 42.63 -13.81 -2.85
CA ILE A 205 43.83 -13.06 -2.42
C ILE A 205 44.62 -13.84 -1.38
N PHE A 206 44.00 -14.28 -0.32
CA PHE A 206 44.70 -14.80 0.88
C PHE A 206 44.91 -16.31 0.88
N ARG A 207 44.05 -17.07 0.21
CA ARG A 207 44.06 -18.54 0.13
C ARG A 207 44.13 -19.27 1.49
N LYS A 208 43.88 -18.56 2.60
CA LYS A 208 43.88 -19.09 3.98
C LYS A 208 42.60 -18.69 4.69
N ILE A 209 41.87 -19.67 5.20
CA ILE A 209 40.56 -19.50 5.84
C ILE A 209 40.57 -18.45 6.99
N ARG A 210 41.65 -18.43 7.79
CA ARG A 210 41.75 -17.47 8.90
C ARG A 210 41.63 -16.02 8.46
N TRP A 211 42.25 -15.67 7.35
CA TRP A 211 42.22 -14.31 6.79
C TRP A 211 40.91 -13.94 6.09
N ILE A 212 40.01 -14.92 5.90
CA ILE A 212 38.67 -14.73 5.43
C ILE A 212 37.70 -14.50 6.60
N LEU A 213 37.85 -15.35 7.65
CA LEU A 213 36.92 -15.33 8.78
C LEU A 213 37.06 -14.07 9.65
N ILE A 214 38.28 -13.54 9.84
CA ILE A 214 38.51 -12.39 10.70
C ILE A 214 37.78 -11.14 10.19
N PRO A 215 37.94 -10.68 8.91
CA PRO A 215 37.20 -9.54 8.40
C PRO A 215 35.69 -9.74 8.43
N LEU A 216 35.19 -10.93 8.07
CA LEU A 216 33.76 -11.23 8.11
C LEU A 216 33.20 -11.13 9.53
N PHE A 217 33.93 -11.61 10.53
CA PHE A 217 33.53 -11.53 11.93
C PHE A 217 33.50 -10.06 12.42
N ILE A 218 34.48 -9.24 12.02
CA ILE A 218 34.50 -7.82 12.32
C ILE A 218 33.30 -7.10 11.67
N CYS A 219 32.98 -7.38 10.41
CA CYS A 219 31.81 -6.85 9.75
C CYS A 219 30.51 -7.23 10.46
N PHE A 220 30.38 -8.48 10.87
CA PHE A 220 29.20 -8.98 11.58
C PHE A 220 29.01 -8.26 12.93
N ILE A 221 30.08 -8.13 13.73
CA ILE A 221 30.03 -7.37 14.99
C ILE A 221 29.69 -5.91 14.74
N SER A 222 30.26 -5.28 13.71
CA SER A 222 29.99 -3.90 13.35
C SER A 222 28.51 -3.66 13.03
N ILE A 223 27.90 -4.54 12.24
CA ILE A 223 26.47 -4.46 11.91
C ILE A 223 25.60 -4.62 13.16
N ILE A 224 25.89 -5.61 14.00
CA ILE A 224 25.14 -5.84 15.25
C ILE A 224 25.29 -4.65 16.19
N SER A 225 26.50 -4.10 16.34
CA SER A 225 26.75 -2.94 17.21
C SER A 225 25.97 -1.71 16.71
N THR A 226 26.03 -1.42 15.43
CA THR A 226 25.29 -0.29 14.85
C THR A 226 23.77 -0.47 14.99
N GLY A 227 23.25 -1.66 14.64
CA GLY A 227 21.83 -1.97 14.79
C GLY A 227 21.38 -1.96 16.27
N GLY A 228 22.22 -2.48 17.17
CA GLY A 228 21.98 -2.44 18.61
C GLY A 228 21.90 -1.03 19.16
N ILE A 229 22.81 -0.14 18.76
CA ILE A 229 22.78 1.27 19.14
C ILE A 229 21.52 1.97 18.62
N LEU A 230 21.16 1.80 17.34
CA LEU A 230 19.92 2.33 16.78
C LEU A 230 18.70 1.85 17.58
N GLY A 231 18.65 0.56 17.93
CA GLY A 231 17.58 -0.02 18.75
C GLY A 231 17.53 0.54 20.16
N LEU A 232 18.68 0.74 20.83
CA LEU A 232 18.75 1.34 22.17
C LEU A 232 18.23 2.77 22.20
N PHE A 233 18.50 3.57 21.16
CA PHE A 233 17.97 4.92 21.04
C PHE A 233 16.53 4.97 20.50
N GLY A 234 15.92 3.83 20.19
CA GLY A 234 14.56 3.75 19.67
C GLY A 234 14.40 4.35 18.26
N TRP A 235 15.50 4.48 17.52
CA TRP A 235 15.45 5.02 16.16
C TRP A 235 14.92 3.96 15.19
N GLU A 236 13.90 4.36 14.42
CA GLU A 236 13.31 3.48 13.43
C GLU A 236 14.14 3.49 12.14
N VAL A 237 14.41 2.29 11.63
CA VAL A 237 15.02 2.14 10.31
C VAL A 237 13.93 2.39 9.27
N THR A 238 14.10 3.45 8.49
CA THR A 238 13.21 3.80 7.38
C THR A 238 13.59 3.02 6.11
N VAL A 239 12.71 3.03 5.11
CA VAL A 239 12.99 2.44 3.79
C VAL A 239 14.30 2.96 3.18
N ILE A 240 14.56 4.26 3.33
CA ILE A 240 15.78 4.90 2.80
C ILE A 240 17.02 4.47 3.61
N SER A 241 16.91 4.43 4.94
CA SER A 241 18.03 4.08 5.82
C SER A 241 18.27 2.57 5.92
N SER A 242 17.40 1.72 5.40
CA SER A 242 17.54 0.26 5.45
C SER A 242 18.83 -0.24 4.75
N ASN A 243 19.34 0.51 3.78
CA ASN A 243 20.59 0.19 3.09
C ASN A 243 21.86 0.37 3.95
N PHE A 244 21.73 0.83 5.24
CA PHE A 244 22.88 1.01 6.12
C PHE A 244 23.69 -0.29 6.29
N ILE A 245 23.06 -1.46 6.26
CA ILE A 245 23.72 -2.75 6.37
C ILE A 245 24.72 -2.96 5.23
N ALA A 246 24.29 -2.71 3.98
CA ALA A 246 25.16 -2.83 2.81
C ALA A 246 26.29 -1.81 2.85
N LEU A 247 25.98 -0.55 3.20
CA LEU A 247 26.98 0.51 3.35
C LEU A 247 27.99 0.17 4.47
N GLN A 248 27.52 -0.33 5.59
CA GLN A 248 28.36 -0.72 6.72
C GLN A 248 29.32 -1.88 6.33
N LEU A 249 28.82 -2.87 5.59
CA LEU A 249 29.66 -3.94 5.04
C LEU A 249 30.78 -3.38 4.17
N ILE A 250 30.45 -2.51 3.21
CA ILE A 250 31.43 -1.93 2.30
C ILE A 250 32.47 -1.09 3.04
N ILE A 251 32.04 -0.22 3.95
CA ILE A 251 32.93 0.65 4.73
C ILE A 251 33.86 -0.18 5.63
N THR A 252 33.32 -1.15 6.36
CA THR A 252 34.11 -1.96 7.30
C THR A 252 35.13 -2.83 6.57
N MET A 253 34.85 -3.25 5.32
CA MET A 253 35.79 -4.03 4.51
C MET A 253 36.83 -3.18 3.79
N SER A 254 36.59 -1.85 3.64
CA SER A 254 37.53 -0.95 2.98
C SER A 254 38.63 -0.41 3.91
N ILE A 255 38.50 -0.63 5.20
CA ILE A 255 39.46 -0.26 6.24
C ILE A 255 40.37 -1.46 6.57
#